data_eeea71eecda8e870be6ead452571452b
#
_entry.id   eeea71eecda8e870be6ead452571452b
#
_cell.length_a   1.000
_cell.length_b   1.000
_cell.length_c   1.000
_cell.angle_alpha   90.00
_cell.angle_beta   90.00
_cell.angle_gamma   90.00
#
_symmetry.space_group_name_H-M   'P 1'
#
loop_
_entity.id
_entity.type
_entity.pdbx_description
1 polymer ?
#
loop_
_entity_poly.entity_id
_entity_poly.type
_entity_poly.pdbx_seq_one_letter_code
_entity_poly.pdbx_strand_id
1 'polypeptide(L)'
;MELINFMATDGVNLEGILYKASFNISEKIILSVHGMTSNGFKKRDIEIAKKANEKGIDYFAFNNRGSEIVKYIEKETEGQPAKELAGTAYEDVLEGYEDIVGAIIKLKELGYKNIYLQGHSLGCTKIVYTYNELINNDETEILENIKGVILLSLVDIPMALKVYLRDNFKQYLDYAEKLEHENKIYEMMPRESFIHPISVKSFLRYARDNKDIDFANYGKDNELEKLNNIQVPLFMRWGNDNEMIIQQADELSTMVNNIITNENKNIDYIDGANHSYTGKEKELAEQIVEFVLMQK
;
A
#
# COMPACT_ATOMS: atom_id res chain seq x y z
N MET A 1 18.33 5.95 13.48
CA MET A 1 17.80 6.08 12.11
C MET A 1 18.94 5.87 11.14
N GLU A 2 18.72 5.10 10.11
CA GLU A 2 19.72 4.72 9.11
C GLU A 2 19.07 4.79 7.72
N LEU A 3 19.74 5.40 6.75
CA LEU A 3 19.32 5.42 5.35
C LEU A 3 19.68 4.08 4.71
N ILE A 4 18.72 3.43 4.11
CA ILE A 4 18.90 2.15 3.41
C ILE A 4 18.56 2.34 1.93
N ASN A 5 19.53 2.02 1.07
CA ASN A 5 19.29 1.90 -0.37
C ASN A 5 19.11 0.42 -0.71
N PHE A 6 18.19 0.15 -1.61
CA PHE A 6 17.92 -1.20 -2.09
C PHE A 6 17.38 -1.16 -3.51
N MET A 7 17.40 -2.28 -4.17
CA MET A 7 16.91 -2.44 -5.54
C MET A 7 15.59 -3.21 -5.52
N ALA A 8 14.58 -2.68 -6.16
CA ALA A 8 13.37 -3.43 -6.52
C ALA A 8 13.76 -4.59 -7.45
N THR A 9 12.96 -5.64 -7.52
CA THR A 9 13.30 -6.86 -8.28
C THR A 9 13.40 -6.63 -9.79
N ASP A 10 12.81 -5.54 -10.28
CA ASP A 10 12.91 -5.10 -11.69
C ASP A 10 14.04 -4.08 -11.96
N GLY A 11 14.94 -3.86 -10.98
CA GLY A 11 16.11 -3.00 -11.13
C GLY A 11 15.90 -1.53 -10.78
N VAL A 12 14.76 -1.13 -10.25
CA VAL A 12 14.53 0.24 -9.76
C VAL A 12 15.27 0.47 -8.45
N ASN A 13 16.07 1.55 -8.37
CA ASN A 13 16.78 1.93 -7.15
C ASN A 13 15.85 2.74 -6.22
N LEU A 14 15.68 2.26 -5.00
CA LEU A 14 14.78 2.82 -3.99
C LEU A 14 15.53 3.10 -2.69
N GLU A 15 14.97 4.01 -1.90
CA GLU A 15 15.55 4.42 -0.61
C GLU A 15 14.48 4.48 0.49
N GLY A 16 14.92 4.19 1.71
CA GLY A 16 14.05 4.26 2.89
C GLY A 16 14.84 4.55 4.16
N ILE A 17 14.12 4.80 5.24
CA ILE A 17 14.69 5.03 6.57
C ILE A 17 14.34 3.86 7.47
N LEU A 18 15.38 3.26 8.04
CA LEU A 18 15.29 2.24 9.08
C LEU A 18 15.38 2.92 10.45
N TYR A 19 14.30 2.81 11.22
CA TYR A 19 14.20 3.25 12.61
C TYR A 19 14.49 2.05 13.52
N LYS A 20 15.67 2.01 14.12
CA LYS A 20 16.12 0.90 14.98
C LYS A 20 15.77 1.18 16.44
N ALA A 21 15.21 0.20 17.12
CA ALA A 21 14.93 0.23 18.55
C ALA A 21 16.20 0.16 19.40
N SER A 22 17.24 -0.53 18.90
CA SER A 22 18.53 -0.67 19.55
C SER A 22 19.66 -0.81 18.52
N PHE A 23 20.92 -0.99 18.98
CA PHE A 23 22.06 -1.28 18.09
C PHE A 23 21.98 -2.69 17.50
N ASN A 24 21.35 -3.64 18.20
CA ASN A 24 21.12 -4.98 17.68
C ASN A 24 19.88 -5.02 16.82
N ILE A 25 19.83 -5.97 15.88
CA ILE A 25 18.64 -6.22 15.04
C ILE A 25 17.51 -6.74 15.92
N SER A 26 16.35 -6.16 15.78
CA SER A 26 15.13 -6.63 16.42
C SER A 26 14.66 -7.95 15.80
N GLU A 27 13.97 -8.78 16.58
CA GLU A 27 13.33 -9.99 16.04
C GLU A 27 12.17 -9.64 15.11
N LYS A 28 11.53 -8.47 15.30
CA LYS A 28 10.35 -8.01 14.56
C LYS A 28 10.62 -6.67 13.91
N ILE A 29 10.15 -6.52 12.67
CA ILE A 29 10.19 -5.25 11.94
C ILE A 29 8.85 -4.99 11.24
N ILE A 30 8.40 -3.73 11.24
CA ILE A 30 7.28 -3.27 10.44
C ILE A 30 7.84 -2.63 9.16
N LEU A 31 7.43 -3.15 7.98
CA LEU A 31 7.72 -2.60 6.66
C LEU A 31 6.54 -1.78 6.19
N SER A 32 6.70 -0.46 6.06
CA SER A 32 5.64 0.48 5.70
C SER A 32 5.65 0.86 4.24
N VAL A 33 4.48 0.74 3.60
CA VAL A 33 4.20 1.09 2.21
C VAL A 33 3.20 2.24 2.17
N HIS A 34 3.64 3.39 1.68
CA HIS A 34 2.80 4.59 1.61
C HIS A 34 1.78 4.55 0.46
N GLY A 35 0.75 5.39 0.57
CA GLY A 35 -0.30 5.55 -0.44
C GLY A 35 0.05 6.53 -1.56
N MET A 36 -0.99 6.85 -2.35
CA MET A 36 -0.96 7.75 -3.50
C MET A 36 -0.42 9.15 -3.13
N THR A 37 0.42 9.74 -3.96
CA THR A 37 1.07 11.07 -3.78
C THR A 37 1.78 11.27 -2.44
N SER A 38 2.09 10.18 -1.74
CA SER A 38 2.66 10.21 -0.41
C SER A 38 4.17 9.88 -0.41
N ASN A 39 4.71 9.67 0.77
CA ASN A 39 6.08 9.21 1.00
C ASN A 39 6.14 8.45 2.34
N GLY A 40 7.27 7.81 2.62
CA GLY A 40 7.50 7.04 3.84
C GLY A 40 7.71 7.85 5.13
N PHE A 41 7.58 9.19 5.10
CA PHE A 41 8.00 10.06 6.21
C PHE A 41 6.86 10.91 6.76
N LYS A 42 5.63 10.40 6.72
CA LYS A 42 4.47 11.09 7.30
C LYS A 42 4.50 11.01 8.82
N LYS A 43 3.87 11.99 9.47
CA LYS A 43 3.79 12.06 10.93
C LYS A 43 3.24 10.76 11.54
N ARG A 44 2.24 10.15 10.91
CA ARG A 44 1.72 8.83 11.30
C ARG A 44 2.82 7.79 11.37
N ASP A 45 3.62 7.64 10.30
CA ASP A 45 4.68 6.64 10.22
C ASP A 45 5.77 6.89 11.28
N ILE A 46 6.11 8.16 11.53
CA ILE A 46 7.05 8.57 12.57
C ILE A 46 6.54 8.21 13.98
N GLU A 47 5.26 8.45 14.28
CA GLU A 47 4.69 8.08 15.59
C GLU A 47 4.60 6.56 15.77
N ILE A 48 4.26 5.81 14.70
CA ILE A 48 4.30 4.33 14.74
C ILE A 48 5.73 3.85 14.97
N ALA A 49 6.73 4.39 14.25
CA ALA A 49 8.13 4.02 14.42
C ALA A 49 8.63 4.28 15.85
N LYS A 50 8.30 5.45 16.43
CA LYS A 50 8.65 5.77 17.83
C LYS A 50 8.06 4.75 18.79
N LYS A 51 6.75 4.48 18.67
CA LYS A 51 6.06 3.55 19.57
C LYS A 51 6.59 2.11 19.41
N ALA A 52 6.86 1.69 18.18
CA ALA A 52 7.46 0.40 17.86
C ALA A 52 8.86 0.26 18.52
N ASN A 53 9.71 1.28 18.35
CA ASN A 53 11.06 1.29 18.94
C ASN A 53 11.02 1.26 20.48
N GLU A 54 10.07 1.92 21.15
CA GLU A 54 9.87 1.82 22.61
C GLU A 54 9.61 0.37 23.08
N LYS A 55 9.12 -0.47 22.18
CA LYS A 55 8.76 -1.87 22.44
C LYS A 55 9.73 -2.89 21.82
N GLY A 56 10.87 -2.42 21.33
CA GLY A 56 11.90 -3.28 20.74
C GLY A 56 11.56 -3.80 19.34
N ILE A 57 10.64 -3.15 18.62
CA ILE A 57 10.28 -3.45 17.23
C ILE A 57 10.94 -2.41 16.34
N ASP A 58 11.65 -2.85 15.31
CA ASP A 58 12.21 -1.95 14.29
C ASP A 58 11.13 -1.56 13.27
N TYR A 59 11.35 -0.44 12.57
CA TYR A 59 10.41 0.08 11.59
C TYR A 59 11.16 0.55 10.35
N PHE A 60 10.75 0.10 9.17
CA PHE A 60 11.31 0.51 7.90
C PHE A 60 10.23 1.15 7.02
N ALA A 61 10.44 2.40 6.64
CA ALA A 61 9.59 3.12 5.70
C ALA A 61 10.40 3.55 4.49
N PHE A 62 9.90 3.30 3.30
CA PHE A 62 10.60 3.65 2.06
C PHE A 62 9.71 4.42 1.09
N ASN A 63 10.33 5.13 0.16
CA ASN A 63 9.67 5.77 -0.95
C ASN A 63 9.54 4.77 -2.10
N ASN A 64 8.34 4.23 -2.32
CA ASN A 64 8.09 3.38 -3.48
C ASN A 64 8.12 4.20 -4.78
N ARG A 65 8.14 3.54 -5.96
CA ARG A 65 8.19 4.22 -7.27
C ARG A 65 7.08 5.24 -7.49
N GLY A 66 5.92 5.07 -6.84
CA GLY A 66 4.78 5.98 -6.88
C GLY A 66 4.86 7.14 -5.88
N SER A 67 5.98 7.34 -5.18
CA SER A 67 6.13 8.49 -4.27
C SER A 67 6.16 9.80 -5.06
N GLU A 68 5.57 10.86 -4.48
CA GLU A 68 5.36 12.15 -5.13
C GLU A 68 4.37 12.06 -6.32
N ILE A 69 4.14 13.18 -7.02
CA ILE A 69 3.24 13.20 -8.17
C ILE A 69 3.99 12.81 -9.44
N VAL A 70 5.13 13.46 -9.70
CA VAL A 70 6.01 13.22 -10.84
C VAL A 70 7.45 13.28 -10.37
N LYS A 71 8.23 12.27 -10.72
CA LYS A 71 9.68 12.23 -10.47
C LYS A 71 10.37 11.41 -11.53
N TYR A 72 11.70 11.46 -11.55
CA TYR A 72 12.52 10.47 -12.22
C TYR A 72 13.10 9.51 -11.20
N ILE A 73 13.12 8.23 -11.55
CA ILE A 73 13.80 7.18 -10.76
C ILE A 73 14.94 6.60 -11.59
N GLU A 74 15.96 6.10 -10.89
CA GLU A 74 17.03 5.35 -11.52
C GLU A 74 16.64 3.88 -11.59
N LYS A 75 16.87 3.27 -12.74
CA LYS A 75 16.64 1.86 -13.00
C LYS A 75 17.85 1.27 -13.69
N GLU A 76 18.30 0.13 -13.22
CA GLU A 76 19.32 -0.63 -13.89
C GLU A 76 18.68 -1.56 -14.93
N THR A 77 19.04 -1.39 -16.19
CA THR A 77 18.57 -2.23 -17.29
C THR A 77 19.78 -2.80 -18.00
N GLU A 78 19.91 -4.14 -18.03
CA GLU A 78 21.05 -4.85 -18.65
C GLU A 78 22.43 -4.34 -18.16
N GLY A 79 22.54 -4.01 -16.86
CA GLY A 79 23.77 -3.51 -16.25
C GLY A 79 24.10 -2.04 -16.59
N GLN A 80 23.16 -1.31 -17.18
CA GLN A 80 23.32 0.11 -17.50
C GLN A 80 22.29 0.96 -16.75
N PRO A 81 22.70 2.07 -16.11
CA PRO A 81 21.78 2.96 -15.44
C PRO A 81 20.93 3.72 -16.48
N ALA A 82 19.62 3.71 -16.28
CA ALA A 82 18.65 4.48 -17.03
C ALA A 82 17.79 5.33 -16.07
N LYS A 83 17.13 6.36 -16.60
CA LYS A 83 16.14 7.13 -15.84
C LYS A 83 14.76 6.91 -16.43
N GLU A 84 13.82 6.54 -15.57
CA GLU A 84 12.42 6.39 -15.94
C GLU A 84 11.56 7.47 -15.29
N LEU A 85 10.50 7.86 -15.98
CA LEU A 85 9.48 8.75 -15.45
C LEU A 85 8.57 7.96 -14.51
N ALA A 86 8.42 8.45 -13.30
CA ALA A 86 7.73 7.78 -12.20
C ALA A 86 6.94 8.76 -11.32
N GLY A 87 6.57 8.35 -10.14
CA GLY A 87 5.63 9.05 -9.27
C GLY A 87 4.20 8.60 -9.55
N THR A 88 3.27 8.96 -8.68
CA THR A 88 1.86 8.52 -8.77
C THR A 88 1.21 8.75 -10.13
N ALA A 89 1.64 9.81 -10.85
CA ALA A 89 1.11 10.14 -12.16
C ALA A 89 1.46 9.11 -13.25
N TYR A 90 2.53 8.36 -13.08
CA TYR A 90 3.06 7.44 -14.11
C TYR A 90 3.21 6.00 -13.62
N GLU A 91 3.02 5.72 -12.33
CA GLU A 91 3.14 4.36 -11.81
C GLU A 91 2.04 3.43 -12.37
N ASP A 92 2.39 2.19 -12.59
CA ASP A 92 1.45 1.09 -12.53
C ASP A 92 1.44 0.56 -11.10
N VAL A 93 0.28 0.56 -10.44
CA VAL A 93 0.17 0.14 -9.05
C VAL A 93 0.62 -1.31 -8.83
N LEU A 94 0.51 -2.15 -9.84
CA LEU A 94 0.93 -3.56 -9.77
C LEU A 94 2.47 -3.70 -9.72
N GLU A 95 3.21 -2.74 -10.30
CA GLU A 95 4.67 -2.69 -10.17
C GLU A 95 5.13 -2.45 -8.71
N GLY A 96 4.21 -2.11 -7.82
CA GLY A 96 4.45 -2.09 -6.37
C GLY A 96 4.87 -3.45 -5.79
N TYR A 97 4.56 -4.56 -6.47
CA TYR A 97 5.07 -5.89 -6.16
C TYR A 97 6.60 -5.90 -6.13
N GLU A 98 7.23 -5.39 -7.19
CA GLU A 98 8.69 -5.37 -7.33
C GLU A 98 9.36 -4.56 -6.21
N ASP A 99 8.76 -3.42 -5.85
CA ASP A 99 9.25 -2.54 -4.79
C ASP A 99 9.17 -3.23 -3.41
N ILE A 100 8.05 -3.87 -3.11
CA ILE A 100 7.81 -4.52 -1.81
C ILE A 100 8.65 -5.78 -1.67
N VAL A 101 8.74 -6.60 -2.71
CA VAL A 101 9.59 -7.80 -2.70
C VAL A 101 11.07 -7.41 -2.55
N GLY A 102 11.55 -6.40 -3.29
CA GLY A 102 12.90 -5.87 -3.12
C GLY A 102 13.18 -5.38 -1.69
N ALA A 103 12.22 -4.68 -1.07
CA ALA A 103 12.33 -4.25 0.32
C ALA A 103 12.38 -5.44 1.30
N ILE A 104 11.57 -6.48 1.10
CA ILE A 104 11.60 -7.71 1.92
C ILE A 104 12.95 -8.41 1.79
N ILE A 105 13.45 -8.59 0.56
CA ILE A 105 14.77 -9.18 0.31
C ILE A 105 15.85 -8.39 1.04
N LYS A 106 15.81 -7.06 0.94
CA LYS A 106 16.78 -6.20 1.65
C LYS A 106 16.73 -6.37 3.16
N LEU A 107 15.53 -6.45 3.74
CA LEU A 107 15.37 -6.70 5.18
C LEU A 107 15.88 -8.09 5.58
N LYS A 108 15.66 -9.12 4.75
CA LYS A 108 16.25 -10.47 4.95
C LYS A 108 17.77 -10.43 4.93
N GLU A 109 18.39 -9.71 3.98
CA GLU A 109 19.85 -9.50 3.94
C GLU A 109 20.38 -8.83 5.20
N LEU A 110 19.63 -7.90 5.78
CA LEU A 110 19.95 -7.26 7.05
C LEU A 110 19.72 -8.15 8.27
N GLY A 111 19.15 -9.36 8.09
CA GLY A 111 18.97 -10.37 9.13
C GLY A 111 17.57 -10.42 9.75
N TYR A 112 16.60 -9.65 9.26
CA TYR A 112 15.21 -9.72 9.75
C TYR A 112 14.49 -10.98 9.27
N LYS A 113 13.73 -11.61 10.18
CA LYS A 113 12.98 -12.85 9.91
C LYS A 113 11.48 -12.70 10.11
N ASN A 114 11.05 -11.73 10.93
CA ASN A 114 9.64 -11.51 11.26
C ASN A 114 9.22 -10.11 10.75
N ILE A 115 8.70 -10.06 9.54
CA ILE A 115 8.32 -8.83 8.84
C ILE A 115 6.80 -8.68 8.90
N TYR A 116 6.33 -7.51 9.35
CA TYR A 116 4.93 -7.12 9.35
C TYR A 116 4.73 -6.08 8.25
N LEU A 117 3.92 -6.42 7.24
CA LEU A 117 3.65 -5.52 6.12
C LEU A 117 2.58 -4.51 6.53
N GLN A 118 2.89 -3.22 6.47
CA GLN A 118 1.94 -2.14 6.77
C GLN A 118 1.69 -1.31 5.51
N GLY A 119 0.43 -1.23 5.07
CA GLY A 119 -0.01 -0.35 4.00
C GLY A 119 -0.90 0.78 4.50
N HIS A 120 -0.86 1.92 3.79
CA HIS A 120 -1.83 2.97 3.97
C HIS A 120 -2.45 3.37 2.63
N SER A 121 -3.79 3.46 2.57
CA SER A 121 -4.51 3.88 1.35
C SER A 121 -4.11 2.99 0.16
N LEU A 122 -3.63 3.53 -0.96
CA LEU A 122 -3.10 2.76 -2.10
C LEU A 122 -1.98 1.78 -1.70
N GLY A 123 -1.23 2.04 -0.64
CA GLY A 123 -0.25 1.10 -0.11
C GLY A 123 -0.86 -0.21 0.38
N CYS A 124 -2.12 -0.18 0.85
CA CYS A 124 -2.87 -1.38 1.18
C CYS A 124 -3.11 -2.23 -0.07
N THR A 125 -3.54 -1.61 -1.18
CA THR A 125 -3.75 -2.29 -2.46
C THR A 125 -2.47 -2.97 -2.94
N LYS A 126 -1.34 -2.27 -2.86
CA LYS A 126 -0.02 -2.82 -3.22
C LYS A 126 0.34 -4.04 -2.36
N ILE A 127 0.13 -3.98 -1.06
CA ILE A 127 0.42 -5.10 -0.14
C ILE A 127 -0.49 -6.31 -0.43
N VAL A 128 -1.79 -6.10 -0.57
CA VAL A 128 -2.73 -7.21 -0.82
C VAL A 128 -2.43 -7.86 -2.17
N TYR A 129 -2.16 -7.07 -3.21
CA TYR A 129 -1.72 -7.59 -4.49
C TYR A 129 -0.43 -8.39 -4.36
N THR A 130 0.62 -7.81 -3.74
CA THR A 130 1.90 -8.48 -3.54
C THR A 130 1.75 -9.81 -2.79
N TYR A 131 0.97 -9.83 -1.70
CA TYR A 131 0.77 -11.05 -0.92
C TYR A 131 0.12 -12.17 -1.76
N ASN A 132 -0.89 -11.82 -2.59
CA ASN A 132 -1.52 -12.78 -3.48
C ASN A 132 -0.59 -13.27 -4.59
N GLU A 133 0.23 -12.39 -5.18
CA GLU A 133 1.20 -12.78 -6.20
C GLU A 133 2.31 -13.69 -5.63
N LEU A 134 2.75 -13.45 -4.39
CA LEU A 134 3.67 -14.35 -3.71
C LEU A 134 3.08 -15.77 -3.55
N ILE A 135 1.78 -15.89 -3.27
CA ILE A 135 1.08 -17.18 -3.22
C ILE A 135 1.00 -17.79 -4.63
N ASN A 136 0.58 -17.02 -5.63
CA ASN A 136 0.39 -17.48 -7.00
C ASN A 136 1.69 -17.98 -7.64
N ASN A 137 2.82 -17.40 -7.26
CA ASN A 137 4.15 -17.71 -7.77
C ASN A 137 4.93 -18.71 -6.89
N ASP A 138 4.29 -19.27 -5.84
CA ASP A 138 4.92 -20.21 -4.89
C ASP A 138 6.18 -19.67 -4.19
N GLU A 139 6.23 -18.33 -3.93
CA GLU A 139 7.36 -17.64 -3.30
C GLU A 139 7.39 -17.89 -1.77
N THR A 140 7.48 -19.16 -1.39
CA THR A 140 7.39 -19.64 0.00
C THR A 140 8.47 -19.05 0.90
N GLU A 141 9.70 -18.88 0.40
CA GLU A 141 10.81 -18.30 1.16
C GLU A 141 10.58 -16.84 1.58
N ILE A 142 9.78 -16.08 0.81
CA ILE A 142 9.40 -14.71 1.12
C ILE A 142 8.20 -14.72 2.06
N LEU A 143 7.19 -15.53 1.75
CA LEU A 143 5.97 -15.66 2.55
C LEU A 143 6.27 -16.07 3.99
N GLU A 144 7.22 -17.00 4.22
CA GLU A 144 7.63 -17.44 5.55
C GLU A 144 8.18 -16.32 6.44
N ASN A 145 8.66 -15.22 5.87
CA ASN A 145 9.13 -14.07 6.63
C ASN A 145 8.01 -13.08 6.97
N ILE A 146 6.87 -13.14 6.27
CA ILE A 146 5.71 -12.28 6.53
C ILE A 146 4.93 -12.85 7.72
N LYS A 147 4.86 -12.11 8.83
CA LYS A 147 4.25 -12.55 10.08
C LYS A 147 2.95 -11.81 10.42
N GLY A 148 2.56 -10.85 9.61
CA GLY A 148 1.30 -10.13 9.75
C GLY A 148 1.13 -9.08 8.68
N VAL A 149 -0.12 -8.70 8.44
CA VAL A 149 -0.51 -7.66 7.48
C VAL A 149 -1.34 -6.61 8.20
N ILE A 150 -1.00 -5.34 8.00
CA ILE A 150 -1.62 -4.16 8.60
C ILE A 150 -2.12 -3.26 7.48
N LEU A 151 -3.42 -3.08 7.37
CA LEU A 151 -4.08 -2.30 6.33
C LEU A 151 -4.77 -1.08 6.94
N LEU A 152 -4.27 0.10 6.61
CA LEU A 152 -4.76 1.37 7.14
C LEU A 152 -5.50 2.14 6.04
N SER A 153 -6.78 2.42 6.26
CA SER A 153 -7.63 3.14 5.30
C SER A 153 -7.60 2.51 3.90
N LEU A 154 -7.82 1.20 3.81
CA LEU A 154 -7.95 0.50 2.52
C LEU A 154 -9.16 1.06 1.75
N VAL A 155 -8.93 1.51 0.51
CA VAL A 155 -9.92 2.17 -0.36
C VAL A 155 -10.27 1.28 -1.54
N ASP A 156 -11.56 1.19 -1.87
CA ASP A 156 -12.03 0.71 -3.18
C ASP A 156 -11.76 1.80 -4.24
N ILE A 157 -10.59 1.76 -4.85
CA ILE A 157 -10.13 2.80 -5.78
C ILE A 157 -10.97 2.86 -7.06
N PRO A 158 -11.30 1.73 -7.73
CA PRO A 158 -12.16 1.76 -8.90
C PRO A 158 -13.54 2.38 -8.62
N MET A 159 -14.15 2.05 -7.48
CA MET A 159 -15.44 2.64 -7.11
C MET A 159 -15.28 4.11 -6.72
N ALA A 160 -14.24 4.47 -5.97
CA ALA A 160 -13.96 5.86 -5.61
C ALA A 160 -13.80 6.73 -6.86
N LEU A 161 -13.14 6.23 -7.90
CA LEU A 161 -13.01 6.92 -9.19
C LEU A 161 -14.36 7.07 -9.89
N LYS A 162 -15.19 6.03 -9.93
CA LYS A 162 -16.54 6.08 -10.50
C LYS A 162 -17.43 7.11 -9.76
N VAL A 163 -17.36 7.14 -8.43
CA VAL A 163 -18.08 8.12 -7.61
C VAL A 163 -17.56 9.56 -7.84
N TYR A 164 -16.26 9.74 -7.97
CA TYR A 164 -15.66 11.04 -8.24
C TYR A 164 -16.09 11.60 -9.60
N LEU A 165 -16.03 10.79 -10.66
CA LEU A 165 -16.32 11.20 -12.04
C LEU A 165 -17.82 11.22 -12.38
N ARG A 166 -18.63 10.44 -11.68
CA ARG A 166 -20.08 10.35 -11.90
C ARG A 166 -20.41 10.10 -13.39
N ASP A 167 -21.29 10.90 -13.98
CA ASP A 167 -21.73 10.77 -15.37
C ASP A 167 -20.58 10.96 -16.40
N ASN A 168 -19.48 11.59 -16.00
CA ASN A 168 -18.32 11.80 -16.87
C ASN A 168 -17.37 10.60 -16.93
N PHE A 169 -17.57 9.56 -16.10
CA PHE A 169 -16.67 8.39 -16.05
C PHE A 169 -16.45 7.76 -17.43
N LYS A 170 -17.56 7.48 -18.14
CA LYS A 170 -17.46 6.87 -19.47
C LYS A 170 -16.72 7.75 -20.48
N GLN A 171 -16.94 9.05 -20.45
CA GLN A 171 -16.26 9.99 -21.36
C GLN A 171 -14.75 9.97 -21.16
N TYR A 172 -14.27 9.97 -19.92
CA TYR A 172 -12.84 9.92 -19.64
C TYR A 172 -12.23 8.55 -19.94
N LEU A 173 -12.97 7.46 -19.71
CA LEU A 173 -12.53 6.12 -20.10
C LEU A 173 -12.37 6.02 -21.61
N ASP A 174 -13.38 6.41 -22.40
CA ASP A 174 -13.35 6.40 -23.86
C ASP A 174 -12.19 7.28 -24.40
N TYR A 175 -11.93 8.43 -23.75
CA TYR A 175 -10.82 9.31 -24.11
C TYR A 175 -9.45 8.65 -23.85
N ALA A 176 -9.28 8.01 -22.70
CA ALA A 176 -8.04 7.32 -22.35
C ALA A 176 -7.78 6.13 -23.28
N GLU A 177 -8.81 5.33 -23.59
CA GLU A 177 -8.71 4.20 -24.52
C GLU A 177 -8.34 4.64 -25.93
N LYS A 178 -8.88 5.78 -26.40
CA LYS A 178 -8.46 6.38 -27.67
C LYS A 178 -6.97 6.72 -27.66
N LEU A 179 -6.47 7.37 -26.62
CA LEU A 179 -5.05 7.72 -26.51
C LEU A 179 -4.15 6.48 -26.43
N GLU A 180 -4.59 5.41 -25.75
CA GLU A 180 -3.87 4.14 -25.74
C GLU A 180 -3.76 3.54 -27.15
N HIS A 181 -4.85 3.52 -27.94
CA HIS A 181 -4.82 3.08 -29.34
C HIS A 181 -3.89 3.92 -30.24
N GLU A 182 -3.67 5.18 -29.87
CA GLU A 182 -2.73 6.08 -30.53
C GLU A 182 -1.28 5.93 -29.99
N ASN A 183 -0.99 4.95 -29.13
CA ASN A 183 0.29 4.75 -28.42
C ASN A 183 0.73 5.94 -27.54
N LYS A 184 -0.22 6.65 -26.95
CA LYS A 184 0.01 7.85 -26.13
C LYS A 184 -0.24 7.60 -24.63
N ILE A 185 0.16 6.44 -24.12
CA ILE A 185 -0.11 6.03 -22.73
C ILE A 185 0.58 6.89 -21.67
N TYR A 186 1.61 7.63 -22.03
CA TYR A 186 2.33 8.54 -21.13
C TYR A 186 1.83 9.99 -21.21
N GLU A 187 0.87 10.31 -22.10
CA GLU A 187 0.23 11.61 -22.08
C GLU A 187 -0.63 11.76 -20.80
N MET A 188 -0.74 13.03 -20.37
CA MET A 188 -1.53 13.35 -19.19
C MET A 188 -3.02 13.39 -19.52
N MET A 189 -3.82 12.82 -18.66
CA MET A 189 -5.27 12.96 -18.70
C MET A 189 -5.71 14.41 -18.41
N PRO A 190 -6.91 14.84 -18.88
CA PRO A 190 -7.49 16.12 -18.48
C PRO A 190 -7.50 16.28 -16.96
N ARG A 191 -7.28 17.52 -16.47
CA ARG A 191 -7.10 17.78 -15.03
C ARG A 191 -8.27 17.30 -14.17
N GLU A 192 -9.48 17.34 -14.72
CA GLU A 192 -10.72 16.98 -14.03
C GLU A 192 -10.98 15.48 -13.99
N SER A 193 -10.18 14.68 -14.69
CA SER A 193 -10.37 13.23 -14.76
C SER A 193 -9.91 12.48 -13.50
N PHE A 194 -9.12 13.14 -12.66
CA PHE A 194 -8.61 12.54 -11.43
C PHE A 194 -8.30 13.61 -10.36
N ILE A 195 -8.16 13.19 -9.10
CA ILE A 195 -7.90 14.10 -7.96
C ILE A 195 -6.54 14.81 -8.05
N HIS A 196 -5.57 14.24 -8.79
CA HIS A 196 -4.26 14.82 -9.09
C HIS A 196 -3.88 14.55 -10.56
N PRO A 197 -2.81 15.17 -11.11
CA PRO A 197 -2.32 14.82 -12.44
C PRO A 197 -2.05 13.33 -12.58
N ILE A 198 -2.51 12.72 -13.67
CA ILE A 198 -2.37 11.28 -13.92
C ILE A 198 -2.18 11.02 -15.41
N SER A 199 -1.32 10.08 -15.78
CA SER A 199 -1.14 9.64 -17.15
C SER A 199 -2.28 8.72 -17.62
N VAL A 200 -2.41 8.55 -18.91
CA VAL A 200 -3.34 7.59 -19.52
C VAL A 200 -3.09 6.17 -18.98
N LYS A 201 -1.82 5.73 -18.90
CA LYS A 201 -1.43 4.42 -18.35
C LYS A 201 -2.02 4.20 -16.95
N SER A 202 -1.73 5.12 -16.05
CA SER A 202 -2.15 5.00 -14.64
C SER A 202 -3.66 5.17 -14.46
N PHE A 203 -4.30 6.06 -15.24
CA PHE A 203 -5.74 6.23 -15.23
C PHE A 203 -6.47 4.95 -15.66
N LEU A 204 -6.06 4.34 -16.77
CA LEU A 204 -6.66 3.10 -17.30
C LEU A 204 -6.53 1.94 -16.30
N ARG A 205 -5.44 1.90 -15.51
CA ARG A 205 -5.27 0.90 -14.45
C ARG A 205 -6.38 0.96 -13.41
N TYR A 206 -6.84 2.16 -13.05
CA TYR A 206 -7.91 2.35 -12.07
C TYR A 206 -9.33 2.35 -12.68
N ALA A 207 -9.45 2.74 -13.93
CA ALA A 207 -10.75 2.93 -14.58
C ALA A 207 -11.35 1.65 -15.18
N ARG A 208 -10.52 0.73 -15.63
CA ARG A 208 -10.95 -0.56 -16.18
C ARG A 208 -11.27 -1.54 -15.06
N ASP A 209 -12.19 -2.47 -15.33
CA ASP A 209 -12.43 -3.59 -14.44
C ASP A 209 -11.15 -4.44 -14.37
N ASN A 210 -10.55 -4.48 -13.20
CA ASN A 210 -9.30 -5.17 -12.95
C ASN A 210 -9.36 -5.89 -11.59
N LYS A 211 -9.45 -7.21 -11.62
CA LYS A 211 -9.54 -8.05 -10.42
C LYS A 211 -8.32 -7.93 -9.50
N ASP A 212 -7.18 -7.45 -10.02
CA ASP A 212 -5.96 -7.32 -9.24
C ASP A 212 -5.98 -6.12 -8.30
N ILE A 213 -6.84 -5.14 -8.56
CA ILE A 213 -7.01 -3.96 -7.71
C ILE A 213 -8.44 -3.75 -7.21
N ASP A 214 -9.45 -4.39 -7.85
CA ASP A 214 -10.87 -4.29 -7.48
C ASP A 214 -11.28 -5.41 -6.49
N PHE A 215 -10.48 -5.61 -5.46
CA PHE A 215 -10.72 -6.60 -4.42
C PHE A 215 -11.30 -6.01 -3.12
N ALA A 216 -11.20 -4.71 -2.93
CA ALA A 216 -11.78 -3.96 -1.81
C ALA A 216 -13.18 -3.42 -2.13
N ASN A 217 -13.90 -4.11 -2.92
CA ASN A 217 -15.16 -3.80 -3.59
C ASN A 217 -16.35 -3.92 -2.62
N TYR A 218 -16.32 -3.04 -1.65
CA TYR A 218 -17.31 -2.98 -0.57
C TYR A 218 -18.72 -2.70 -1.11
N GLY A 219 -19.66 -3.59 -0.78
CA GLY A 219 -21.05 -3.46 -1.17
C GLY A 219 -21.42 -4.09 -2.51
N LYS A 220 -20.52 -4.77 -3.19
CA LYS A 220 -20.84 -5.71 -4.27
C LYS A 220 -20.81 -7.14 -3.73
N ASP A 221 -21.42 -8.06 -4.49
CA ASP A 221 -21.34 -9.49 -4.19
C ASP A 221 -19.90 -9.99 -4.39
N ASN A 222 -19.11 -9.84 -3.35
CA ASN A 222 -17.84 -10.45 -3.34
C ASN A 222 -17.47 -10.96 -1.95
N GLU A 223 -16.72 -12.00 -1.98
CA GLU A 223 -16.25 -12.74 -0.82
C GLU A 223 -14.95 -12.15 -0.29
N LEU A 224 -14.51 -10.98 -0.78
CA LEU A 224 -13.20 -10.38 -0.49
C LEU A 224 -12.07 -11.40 -0.63
N GLU A 225 -12.07 -12.17 -1.73
CA GLU A 225 -11.21 -13.33 -1.94
C GLU A 225 -9.73 -13.03 -1.67
N LYS A 226 -9.20 -11.95 -2.26
CA LYS A 226 -7.78 -11.58 -2.08
C LYS A 226 -7.44 -11.20 -0.64
N LEU A 227 -8.37 -10.65 0.12
CA LEU A 227 -8.20 -10.42 1.55
C LEU A 227 -8.30 -11.73 2.35
N ASN A 228 -9.19 -12.64 1.95
CA ASN A 228 -9.33 -13.96 2.55
C ASN A 228 -8.13 -14.88 2.29
N ASN A 229 -7.35 -14.64 1.23
CA ASN A 229 -6.09 -15.34 0.98
C ASN A 229 -4.97 -14.99 1.98
N ILE A 230 -5.12 -13.90 2.77
CA ILE A 230 -4.16 -13.52 3.78
C ILE A 230 -4.32 -14.42 5.01
N GLN A 231 -3.41 -15.39 5.14
CA GLN A 231 -3.45 -16.41 6.20
C GLN A 231 -2.68 -16.03 7.48
N VAL A 232 -1.83 -15.01 7.39
CA VAL A 232 -1.14 -14.44 8.57
C VAL A 232 -2.05 -13.50 9.33
N PRO A 233 -1.76 -13.17 10.60
CA PRO A 233 -2.53 -12.20 11.38
C PRO A 233 -2.83 -10.90 10.60
N LEU A 234 -4.08 -10.46 10.61
CA LEU A 234 -4.58 -9.33 9.83
C LEU A 234 -5.12 -8.23 10.74
N PHE A 235 -4.58 -7.03 10.60
CA PHE A 235 -5.06 -5.82 11.27
C PHE A 235 -5.60 -4.83 10.24
N MET A 236 -6.83 -4.32 10.44
CA MET A 236 -7.41 -3.31 9.55
C MET A 236 -8.04 -2.17 10.34
N ARG A 237 -7.78 -0.93 9.91
CA ARG A 237 -8.41 0.27 10.48
C ARG A 237 -8.80 1.27 9.40
N TRP A 238 -9.92 1.93 9.66
CA TRP A 238 -10.37 3.14 8.96
C TRP A 238 -10.60 4.27 9.96
N GLY A 239 -10.72 5.50 9.48
CA GLY A 239 -11.29 6.59 10.23
C GLY A 239 -12.79 6.71 9.98
N ASN A 240 -13.49 7.52 10.78
CA ASN A 240 -14.89 7.86 10.54
C ASN A 240 -15.14 9.37 10.33
N ASP A 241 -14.05 10.14 10.19
CA ASP A 241 -14.10 11.57 9.87
C ASP A 241 -13.30 11.85 8.59
N ASN A 242 -13.95 12.33 7.52
CA ASN A 242 -13.32 12.57 6.21
C ASN A 242 -12.50 11.37 5.68
N GLU A 243 -12.99 10.16 5.85
CA GLU A 243 -12.40 8.97 5.26
C GLU A 243 -12.80 8.85 3.78
N MET A 244 -11.94 8.25 2.97
CA MET A 244 -12.18 8.02 1.54
C MET A 244 -12.92 6.69 1.30
N ILE A 245 -13.97 6.46 2.06
CA ILE A 245 -14.87 5.30 1.95
C ILE A 245 -16.30 5.76 1.63
N ILE A 246 -17.11 4.89 1.06
CA ILE A 246 -18.47 5.19 0.62
C ILE A 246 -19.48 4.93 1.75
N GLN A 247 -19.23 3.87 2.53
CA GLN A 247 -20.04 3.47 3.69
C GLN A 247 -19.57 4.21 4.96
N GLN A 248 -20.38 4.18 6.01
CA GLN A 248 -19.92 4.57 7.34
C GLN A 248 -18.86 3.56 7.83
N ALA A 249 -17.87 4.04 8.58
CA ALA A 249 -16.71 3.21 8.97
C ALA A 249 -17.09 2.04 9.89
N ASP A 250 -18.09 2.21 10.75
CA ASP A 250 -18.63 1.17 11.63
C ASP A 250 -19.36 0.08 10.84
N GLU A 251 -20.17 0.48 9.85
CA GLU A 251 -20.84 -0.45 8.93
C GLU A 251 -19.82 -1.23 8.09
N LEU A 252 -18.85 -0.51 7.53
CA LEU A 252 -17.78 -1.11 6.71
C LEU A 252 -16.94 -2.10 7.51
N SER A 253 -16.43 -1.70 8.68
CA SER A 253 -15.62 -2.57 9.52
C SER A 253 -16.39 -3.82 9.98
N THR A 254 -17.65 -3.66 10.34
CA THR A 254 -18.54 -4.78 10.70
C THR A 254 -18.75 -5.73 9.51
N MET A 255 -19.04 -5.20 8.32
CA MET A 255 -19.22 -5.99 7.10
C MET A 255 -17.95 -6.78 6.76
N VAL A 256 -16.81 -6.11 6.70
CA VAL A 256 -15.52 -6.74 6.38
C VAL A 256 -15.16 -7.79 7.43
N ASN A 257 -15.38 -7.51 8.72
CA ASN A 257 -15.13 -8.47 9.79
C ASN A 257 -15.99 -9.74 9.68
N ASN A 258 -17.22 -9.63 9.16
CA ASN A 258 -18.10 -10.79 8.94
C ASN A 258 -17.70 -11.63 7.73
N ILE A 259 -17.12 -11.02 6.68
CA ILE A 259 -16.73 -11.72 5.45
C ILE A 259 -15.35 -12.36 5.57
N ILE A 260 -14.41 -11.70 6.24
CA ILE A 260 -13.05 -12.23 6.41
C ILE A 260 -13.08 -13.46 7.32
N THR A 261 -12.55 -14.57 6.81
CA THR A 261 -12.54 -15.88 7.49
C THR A 261 -11.32 -16.10 8.37
N ASN A 262 -10.26 -15.29 8.22
CA ASN A 262 -9.06 -15.38 9.04
C ASN A 262 -9.39 -15.21 10.54
N GLU A 263 -9.12 -16.23 11.36
CA GLU A 263 -9.42 -16.20 12.78
C GLU A 263 -8.53 -15.22 13.57
N ASN A 264 -7.31 -14.94 13.08
CA ASN A 264 -6.37 -13.98 13.67
C ASN A 264 -6.54 -12.59 13.05
N LYS A 265 -7.75 -12.08 13.03
CA LYS A 265 -8.06 -10.73 12.53
C LYS A 265 -8.41 -9.77 13.66
N ASN A 266 -8.06 -8.50 13.42
CA ASN A 266 -8.42 -7.37 14.27
C ASN A 266 -8.88 -6.22 13.36
N ILE A 267 -10.17 -6.17 13.08
CA ILE A 267 -10.79 -5.27 12.09
C ILE A 267 -11.75 -4.34 12.81
N ASP A 268 -11.49 -3.02 12.72
CA ASP A 268 -12.28 -2.00 13.38
C ASP A 268 -12.01 -0.62 12.75
N TYR A 269 -12.54 0.45 13.33
CA TYR A 269 -12.26 1.84 12.97
C TYR A 269 -11.73 2.64 14.16
N ILE A 270 -11.21 3.84 13.93
CA ILE A 270 -10.80 4.78 14.96
C ILE A 270 -11.72 6.00 14.94
N ASP A 271 -12.43 6.21 16.04
CA ASP A 271 -13.36 7.32 16.17
C ASP A 271 -12.68 8.68 16.10
N GLY A 272 -13.24 9.58 15.29
CA GLY A 272 -12.70 10.92 15.01
C GLY A 272 -11.40 10.92 14.21
N ALA A 273 -10.96 9.79 13.64
CA ALA A 273 -9.82 9.74 12.73
C ALA A 273 -10.26 10.09 11.30
N ASN A 274 -9.42 10.85 10.58
CA ASN A 274 -9.54 11.04 9.15
C ASN A 274 -8.66 10.05 8.37
N HIS A 275 -8.73 10.09 7.04
CA HIS A 275 -7.94 9.23 6.15
C HIS A 275 -6.44 9.16 6.48
N SER A 276 -5.85 10.24 6.99
CA SER A 276 -4.43 10.32 7.36
C SER A 276 -4.16 10.09 8.85
N TYR A 277 -5.20 9.85 9.66
CA TYR A 277 -5.15 9.72 11.12
C TYR A 277 -4.59 10.96 11.83
N THR A 278 -4.82 12.15 11.27
CA THR A 278 -4.34 13.42 11.82
C THR A 278 -4.93 13.64 13.21
N GLY A 279 -4.07 13.81 14.23
CA GLY A 279 -4.47 13.95 15.62
C GLY A 279 -4.74 12.63 16.35
N LYS A 280 -4.77 11.51 15.63
CA LYS A 280 -4.97 10.15 16.14
C LYS A 280 -3.74 9.23 15.94
N GLU A 281 -2.61 9.80 15.54
CA GLU A 281 -1.41 9.04 15.18
C GLU A 281 -0.89 8.19 16.34
N LYS A 282 -0.98 8.69 17.59
CA LYS A 282 -0.54 7.96 18.78
C LYS A 282 -1.46 6.79 19.12
N GLU A 283 -2.77 7.02 19.06
CA GLU A 283 -3.78 5.98 19.28
C GLU A 283 -3.62 4.84 18.27
N LEU A 284 -3.45 5.18 17.00
CA LEU A 284 -3.18 4.21 15.94
C LEU A 284 -1.87 3.45 16.20
N ALA A 285 -0.79 4.16 16.57
CA ALA A 285 0.50 3.55 16.85
C ALA A 285 0.44 2.55 18.01
N GLU A 286 -0.31 2.86 19.07
CA GLU A 286 -0.54 1.96 20.19
C GLU A 286 -1.24 0.69 19.74
N GLN A 287 -2.33 0.79 19.00
CA GLN A 287 -3.08 -0.38 18.51
C GLN A 287 -2.24 -1.26 17.58
N ILE A 288 -1.46 -0.67 16.67
CA ILE A 288 -0.57 -1.42 15.76
C ILE A 288 0.52 -2.17 16.55
N VAL A 289 1.18 -1.48 17.45
CA VAL A 289 2.28 -2.09 18.24
C VAL A 289 1.76 -3.19 19.16
N GLU A 290 0.61 -3.00 19.79
CA GLU A 290 -0.05 -4.05 20.58
C GLU A 290 -0.38 -5.27 19.72
N PHE A 291 -0.95 -5.06 18.52
CA PHE A 291 -1.21 -6.14 17.58
C PHE A 291 0.07 -6.92 17.25
N VAL A 292 1.18 -6.24 16.89
CA VAL A 292 2.46 -6.90 16.56
C VAL A 292 3.05 -7.65 17.76
N LEU A 293 2.91 -7.14 18.98
CA LEU A 293 3.41 -7.79 20.19
C LEU A 293 2.64 -9.07 20.56
N MET A 294 1.34 -9.13 20.25
CA MET A 294 0.51 -10.31 20.49
C MET A 294 0.87 -11.50 19.59
N GLN A 295 1.55 -11.26 18.49
CA GLN A 295 1.97 -12.31 17.56
C GLN A 295 3.23 -13.00 18.11
N LYS A 296 3.22 -14.35 18.09
CA LYS A 296 4.32 -15.19 18.59
C LYS A 296 5.48 -15.28 17.61
#